data_075f4d397e0b3e19141e5d376e007372
#
_entry.id   075f4d397e0b3e19141e5d376e007372
#
_cell.length_a   1.000
_cell.length_b   1.000
_cell.length_c   1.000
_cell.angle_alpha   90.00
_cell.angle_beta   90.00
_cell.angle_gamma   90.00
#
_symmetry.space_group_name_H-M   'P 1'
#
loop_
_entity.id
_entity.type
_entity.pdbx_description
1 polymer ?
#
loop_
_entity_poly.entity_id
_entity_poly.type
_entity_poly.pdbx_seq_one_letter_code
_entity_poly.pdbx_strand_id
1 'polypeptide(L)'
;MYFVTVNGKEWITAHDKTLITFLRDELNMTGTKDAAAADWVLIDGVRTSARSVRLSELKNKEILTVEGIPDGEMAAIAAHLAAPAALSGGFFAPGMAITAKEKNHWHEARPASREILDMVSGKKKFADDINVPRQVYVRPIFAKNPGARIIKIDFSRALENVRFGDCIQKADIPGEFDGMVGVGDTVESTNQVAALVVTTYLAEMDALCRLIDLEYDAVTESVPRGTPEMPECATAVYSDDDTLTIYTNGKDPQKIRESCAKALDIPEDWITVVATPVANTKSGRAEVYAALVAWLTQQSAKIKF
;
A
#
# COMPACT_ATOMS: atom_id res chain seq x y z
N MET A 1 -9.39 16.26 -18.70
CA MET A 1 -9.67 16.67 -17.32
C MET A 1 -10.97 16.00 -16.88
N TYR A 2 -10.98 15.45 -15.68
CA TYR A 2 -12.11 14.75 -15.08
C TYR A 2 -12.58 15.52 -13.87
N PHE A 3 -13.89 15.78 -13.80
CA PHE A 3 -14.57 16.44 -12.68
C PHE A 3 -15.27 15.36 -11.88
N VAL A 4 -15.01 15.31 -10.60
CA VAL A 4 -15.52 14.27 -9.70
C VAL A 4 -16.04 14.92 -8.42
N THR A 5 -17.29 14.62 -8.04
CA THR A 5 -17.87 15.12 -6.78
C THR A 5 -17.72 14.04 -5.72
N VAL A 6 -16.97 14.34 -4.66
CA VAL A 6 -16.74 13.43 -3.53
C VAL A 6 -17.12 14.13 -2.24
N ASN A 7 -18.04 13.55 -1.47
CA ASN A 7 -18.54 14.08 -0.20
C ASN A 7 -19.05 15.53 -0.32
N GLY A 8 -19.77 15.81 -1.41
CA GLY A 8 -20.33 17.13 -1.72
C GLY A 8 -19.32 18.17 -2.20
N LYS A 9 -18.05 17.79 -2.41
CA LYS A 9 -16.99 18.69 -2.89
C LYS A 9 -16.54 18.29 -4.29
N GLU A 10 -16.41 19.27 -5.20
CA GLU A 10 -15.88 19.05 -6.54
C GLU A 10 -14.35 19.00 -6.55
N TRP A 11 -13.82 18.06 -7.31
CA TRP A 11 -12.40 17.83 -7.53
C TRP A 11 -12.10 17.72 -9.01
N ILE A 12 -10.89 18.08 -9.40
CA ILE A 12 -10.42 18.05 -10.80
C ILE A 12 -9.11 17.29 -10.85
N THR A 13 -9.01 16.32 -11.76
CA THR A 13 -7.76 15.63 -12.08
C THR A 13 -7.52 15.56 -13.58
N ALA A 14 -6.25 15.52 -13.99
CA ALA A 14 -5.86 15.45 -15.40
C ALA A 14 -5.89 14.03 -15.97
N HIS A 15 -5.77 13.01 -15.11
CA HIS A 15 -5.56 11.62 -15.51
C HIS A 15 -6.78 10.74 -15.22
N ASP A 16 -7.14 9.88 -16.18
CA ASP A 16 -8.13 8.83 -15.94
C ASP A 16 -7.48 7.68 -15.16
N LYS A 17 -8.00 7.41 -13.97
CA LYS A 17 -7.54 6.36 -13.06
C LYS A 17 -8.72 5.69 -12.37
N THR A 18 -8.48 4.63 -11.62
CA THR A 18 -9.53 4.03 -10.80
C THR A 18 -9.94 4.98 -9.68
N LEU A 19 -11.20 4.90 -9.26
CA LEU A 19 -11.70 5.73 -8.17
C LEU A 19 -10.92 5.48 -6.87
N ILE A 20 -10.53 4.24 -6.58
CA ILE A 20 -9.76 3.91 -5.38
C ILE A 20 -8.41 4.65 -5.36
N THR A 21 -7.67 4.65 -6.47
CA THR A 21 -6.40 5.38 -6.62
C THR A 21 -6.59 6.88 -6.41
N PHE A 22 -7.64 7.45 -6.97
CA PHE A 22 -7.96 8.87 -6.81
C PHE A 22 -8.27 9.24 -5.36
N LEU A 23 -9.13 8.47 -4.68
CA LEU A 23 -9.49 8.71 -3.28
C LEU A 23 -8.28 8.62 -2.35
N ARG A 24 -7.45 7.58 -2.51
CA ARG A 24 -6.36 7.31 -1.59
C ARG A 24 -5.11 8.14 -1.83
N ASP A 25 -4.70 8.25 -3.10
CA ASP A 25 -3.39 8.82 -3.45
C ASP A 25 -3.45 10.34 -3.71
N GLU A 26 -4.59 10.85 -4.20
CA GLU A 26 -4.75 12.30 -4.45
C GLU A 26 -5.51 13.01 -3.34
N LEU A 27 -6.61 12.42 -2.84
CA LEU A 27 -7.45 13.05 -1.81
C LEU A 27 -7.06 12.65 -0.39
N ASN A 28 -6.16 11.67 -0.23
CA ASN A 28 -5.78 11.08 1.07
C ASN A 28 -6.99 10.59 1.90
N MET A 29 -8.06 10.17 1.19
CA MET A 29 -9.26 9.56 1.78
C MET A 29 -9.03 8.07 1.89
N THR A 30 -8.40 7.63 2.96
CA THR A 30 -7.91 6.26 3.16
C THR A 30 -8.87 5.34 3.93
N GLY A 31 -10.05 5.83 4.30
CA GLY A 31 -11.10 5.01 4.90
C GLY A 31 -11.62 3.92 3.94
N THR A 32 -11.71 4.22 2.65
CA THR A 32 -11.92 3.20 1.60
C THR A 32 -10.61 2.45 1.37
N LYS A 33 -10.59 1.13 1.62
CA LYS A 33 -9.36 0.32 1.55
C LYS A 33 -9.15 -0.26 0.17
N ASP A 34 -7.91 -0.31 -0.28
CA ASP A 34 -7.54 -1.00 -1.52
C ASP A 34 -7.41 -2.52 -1.30
N ALA A 35 -8.50 -3.13 -0.87
CA ALA A 35 -8.61 -4.56 -0.62
C ALA A 35 -10.02 -5.05 -0.98
N ALA A 36 -10.12 -6.28 -1.46
CA ALA A 36 -11.41 -6.89 -1.79
C ALA A 36 -12.35 -6.85 -0.57
N ALA A 37 -13.61 -6.53 -0.82
CA ALA A 37 -14.67 -6.37 0.20
C ALA A 37 -14.48 -5.22 1.21
N ALA A 38 -13.47 -4.34 1.04
CA ALA A 38 -13.25 -3.16 1.86
C ALA A 38 -13.13 -1.86 1.04
N ASP A 39 -13.34 -1.93 -0.27
CA ASP A 39 -13.19 -0.86 -1.26
C ASP A 39 -14.54 -0.23 -1.67
N TRP A 40 -15.54 -0.28 -0.81
CA TRP A 40 -16.89 0.18 -1.12
C TRP A 40 -17.08 1.68 -0.88
N VAL A 41 -17.77 2.29 -1.84
CA VAL A 41 -18.29 3.67 -1.77
C VAL A 41 -19.75 3.67 -2.22
N LEU A 42 -20.46 4.75 -1.98
CA LEU A 42 -21.78 4.98 -2.59
C LEU A 42 -21.60 5.92 -3.79
N ILE A 43 -22.07 5.51 -4.96
CA ILE A 43 -22.17 6.35 -6.15
C ILE A 43 -23.65 6.56 -6.45
N ASP A 44 -24.13 7.79 -6.34
CA ASP A 44 -25.55 8.13 -6.40
C ASP A 44 -26.40 7.26 -5.46
N GLY A 45 -25.91 6.97 -4.26
CA GLY A 45 -26.56 6.11 -3.27
C GLY A 45 -26.44 4.61 -3.52
N VAL A 46 -25.80 4.17 -4.61
CA VAL A 46 -25.61 2.76 -4.95
C VAL A 46 -24.24 2.28 -4.49
N ARG A 47 -24.19 1.21 -3.71
CA ARG A 47 -22.94 0.58 -3.26
C ARG A 47 -22.13 0.05 -4.45
N THR A 48 -20.91 0.55 -4.60
CA THR A 48 -20.05 0.25 -5.73
C THR A 48 -18.60 0.04 -5.26
N SER A 49 -17.89 -0.91 -5.88
CA SER A 49 -16.45 -1.10 -5.63
C SER A 49 -15.66 0.04 -6.28
N ALA A 50 -14.90 0.78 -5.49
CA ALA A 50 -14.05 1.88 -6.00
C ALA A 50 -12.90 1.38 -6.89
N ARG A 51 -12.54 0.10 -6.80
CA ARG A 51 -11.51 -0.54 -7.65
C ARG A 51 -12.03 -0.83 -9.06
N SER A 52 -13.34 -1.03 -9.22
CA SER A 52 -13.95 -1.44 -10.49
C SER A 52 -14.35 -0.28 -11.38
N VAL A 53 -14.30 0.98 -10.90
CA VAL A 53 -14.82 2.15 -11.58
C VAL A 53 -13.68 3.12 -11.91
N ARG A 54 -13.70 3.67 -13.14
CA ARG A 54 -12.76 4.70 -13.57
C ARG A 54 -13.42 6.10 -13.48
N LEU A 55 -12.57 7.14 -13.31
CA LEU A 55 -13.07 8.52 -13.22
C LEU A 55 -13.82 8.98 -14.47
N SER A 56 -13.46 8.43 -15.66
CA SER A 56 -14.18 8.69 -16.92
C SER A 56 -15.65 8.27 -16.88
N GLU A 57 -16.03 7.33 -16.02
CA GLU A 57 -17.39 6.81 -15.87
C GLU A 57 -18.23 7.59 -14.85
N LEU A 58 -17.61 8.54 -14.12
CA LEU A 58 -18.18 9.23 -12.97
C LEU A 58 -18.65 10.66 -13.26
N LYS A 59 -18.79 11.03 -14.51
CA LYS A 59 -19.29 12.36 -14.91
C LYS A 59 -20.69 12.60 -14.34
N ASN A 60 -20.83 13.69 -13.59
CA ASN A 60 -22.09 14.11 -12.92
C ASN A 60 -22.59 13.09 -11.87
N LYS A 61 -21.71 12.29 -11.30
CA LYS A 61 -22.02 11.35 -10.22
C LYS A 61 -21.58 11.92 -8.89
N GLU A 62 -22.37 11.67 -7.84
CA GLU A 62 -21.99 11.99 -6.46
C GLU A 62 -21.44 10.75 -5.77
N ILE A 63 -20.27 10.91 -5.17
CA ILE A 63 -19.57 9.84 -4.47
C ILE A 63 -19.57 10.16 -2.99
N LEU A 64 -20.05 9.23 -2.18
CA LEU A 64 -19.97 9.30 -0.73
C LEU A 64 -19.02 8.22 -0.23
N THR A 65 -17.96 8.65 0.47
CA THR A 65 -17.02 7.76 1.16
C THR A 65 -17.29 7.76 2.66
N VAL A 66 -16.60 6.90 3.40
CA VAL A 66 -16.73 6.83 4.85
C VAL A 66 -16.42 8.15 5.53
N GLU A 67 -15.48 8.94 4.99
CA GLU A 67 -15.10 10.25 5.52
C GLU A 67 -16.21 11.31 5.38
N GLY A 68 -17.16 11.10 4.47
CA GLY A 68 -18.31 11.99 4.27
C GLY A 68 -19.52 11.68 5.16
N ILE A 69 -19.46 10.61 5.97
CA ILE A 69 -20.55 10.22 6.85
C ILE A 69 -20.52 11.08 8.14
N PRO A 70 -21.63 11.70 8.54
CA PRO A 70 -21.69 12.47 9.77
C PRO A 70 -21.35 11.66 11.03
N ASP A 71 -20.65 12.25 12.00
CA ASP A 71 -20.20 11.58 13.23
C ASP A 71 -21.31 10.86 14.00
N GLY A 72 -22.52 11.42 14.02
CA GLY A 72 -23.68 10.80 14.67
C GLY A 72 -24.15 9.51 14.02
N GLU A 73 -24.09 9.43 12.69
CA GLU A 73 -24.42 8.21 11.94
C GLU A 73 -23.29 7.19 12.01
N MET A 74 -22.02 7.67 12.07
CA MET A 74 -20.85 6.84 12.23
C MET A 74 -20.88 6.01 13.51
N ALA A 75 -21.32 6.59 14.63
CA ALA A 75 -21.45 5.89 15.90
C ALA A 75 -22.43 4.71 15.83
N ALA A 76 -23.56 4.89 15.10
CA ALA A 76 -24.54 3.84 14.90
C ALA A 76 -23.98 2.69 14.02
N ILE A 77 -23.27 3.02 12.94
CA ILE A 77 -22.64 2.06 12.06
C ILE A 77 -21.56 1.25 12.82
N ALA A 78 -20.73 1.94 13.61
CA ALA A 78 -19.68 1.29 14.39
C ALA A 78 -20.26 0.37 15.48
N ALA A 79 -21.36 0.73 16.12
CA ALA A 79 -22.06 -0.12 17.09
C ALA A 79 -22.59 -1.42 16.44
N HIS A 80 -23.09 -1.33 15.21
CA HIS A 80 -23.52 -2.49 14.44
C HIS A 80 -22.35 -3.40 14.03
N LEU A 81 -21.21 -2.81 13.66
CA LEU A 81 -20.00 -3.54 13.28
C LEU A 81 -19.23 -4.15 14.47
N ALA A 82 -19.47 -3.66 15.69
CA ALA A 82 -18.90 -4.23 16.91
C ALA A 82 -19.47 -5.61 17.27
N ALA A 83 -20.54 -6.06 16.61
CA ALA A 83 -21.02 -7.43 16.72
C ALA A 83 -20.00 -8.43 16.09
N PRO A 84 -19.67 -9.58 16.74
CA PRO A 84 -18.51 -10.42 16.42
C PRO A 84 -18.41 -10.97 15.00
N ALA A 85 -19.48 -10.92 14.22
CA ALA A 85 -19.51 -11.45 12.84
C ALA A 85 -19.17 -10.43 11.75
N ALA A 86 -18.94 -9.16 12.08
CA ALA A 86 -18.93 -8.07 11.09
C ALA A 86 -17.54 -7.50 10.75
N LEU A 87 -16.48 -7.94 11.43
CA LEU A 87 -15.14 -7.36 11.27
C LEU A 87 -14.39 -7.79 10.00
N SER A 88 -14.95 -8.71 9.20
CA SER A 88 -14.33 -9.22 7.96
C SER A 88 -14.92 -8.66 6.67
N GLY A 89 -15.97 -7.86 6.71
CA GLY A 89 -16.64 -7.36 5.52
C GLY A 89 -16.67 -5.84 5.43
N GLY A 90 -16.44 -5.33 4.25
CA GLY A 90 -16.43 -3.90 3.95
C GLY A 90 -17.62 -3.14 4.51
N PHE A 91 -17.42 -1.85 4.60
CA PHE A 91 -18.19 -0.84 5.33
C PHE A 91 -19.72 -0.84 5.14
N PHE A 92 -20.23 -1.39 4.04
CA PHE A 92 -21.67 -1.53 3.81
C PHE A 92 -22.04 -2.93 3.32
N ALA A 93 -22.96 -3.61 4.00
CA ALA A 93 -23.57 -4.81 3.47
C ALA A 93 -24.50 -4.52 2.29
N PRO A 94 -24.67 -5.39 1.29
CA PRO A 94 -25.58 -5.16 0.18
C PRO A 94 -27.00 -4.92 0.67
N GLY A 95 -27.63 -3.82 0.26
CA GLY A 95 -29.02 -3.54 0.58
C GLY A 95 -29.29 -2.88 1.91
N MET A 96 -28.29 -2.37 2.63
CA MET A 96 -28.51 -1.55 3.83
C MET A 96 -29.04 -0.15 3.45
N ALA A 97 -30.30 -0.08 3.09
CA ALA A 97 -31.11 1.06 3.50
C ALA A 97 -31.37 0.88 5.00
N ILE A 98 -30.73 1.70 5.85
CA ILE A 98 -30.97 1.70 7.29
C ILE A 98 -32.42 2.04 7.51
N THR A 99 -33.25 1.03 7.81
CA THR A 99 -34.67 1.25 8.07
C THR A 99 -34.85 1.87 9.46
N ALA A 100 -35.92 2.64 9.64
CA ALA A 100 -36.25 3.24 10.93
C ALA A 100 -36.37 2.19 12.07
N LYS A 101 -36.66 0.92 11.74
CA LYS A 101 -36.80 -0.21 12.66
C LYS A 101 -35.42 -0.71 13.12
N GLU A 102 -34.40 -0.67 12.28
CA GLU A 102 -33.02 -1.01 12.62
C GLU A 102 -32.36 0.09 13.46
N LYS A 103 -32.70 1.37 13.23
CA LYS A 103 -32.24 2.49 14.09
C LYS A 103 -32.64 2.29 15.56
N ASN A 104 -33.80 1.74 15.84
CA ASN A 104 -34.25 1.49 17.22
C ASN A 104 -33.51 0.30 17.89
N HIS A 105 -33.07 -0.67 17.13
CA HIS A 105 -32.29 -1.81 17.66
C HIS A 105 -30.85 -1.44 18.03
N TRP A 106 -30.31 -0.38 17.44
CA TRP A 106 -28.94 0.07 17.70
C TRP A 106 -28.76 0.82 19.02
N HIS A 107 -29.81 1.34 19.59
CA HIS A 107 -29.78 1.97 20.91
C HIS A 107 -29.54 0.99 22.06
N GLU A 108 -29.74 -0.31 21.84
CA GLU A 108 -29.48 -1.38 22.81
C GLU A 108 -28.09 -2.01 22.65
N ALA A 109 -27.37 -1.71 21.57
CA ALA A 109 -25.99 -2.19 21.36
C ALA A 109 -25.02 -1.51 22.33
N ARG A 110 -24.06 -2.28 22.87
CA ARG A 110 -22.97 -1.69 23.67
C ARG A 110 -22.30 -0.59 22.84
N PRO A 111 -21.98 0.57 23.46
CA PRO A 111 -21.27 1.62 22.75
C PRO A 111 -19.99 1.05 22.16
N ALA A 112 -19.77 1.26 20.86
CA ALA A 112 -18.55 0.85 20.19
C ALA A 112 -17.36 1.51 20.88
N SER A 113 -16.29 0.76 21.08
CA SER A 113 -15.07 1.35 21.63
C SER A 113 -14.58 2.46 20.69
N ARG A 114 -13.95 3.49 21.23
CA ARG A 114 -13.37 4.59 20.45
C ARG A 114 -12.45 4.06 19.34
N GLU A 115 -11.77 2.97 19.61
CA GLU A 115 -10.90 2.28 18.66
C GLU A 115 -11.64 1.75 17.42
N ILE A 116 -12.85 1.18 17.62
CA ILE A 116 -13.70 0.70 16.52
C ILE A 116 -14.23 1.90 15.73
N LEU A 117 -14.66 2.98 16.40
CA LEU A 117 -15.08 4.22 15.75
C LEU A 117 -13.96 4.80 14.87
N ASP A 118 -12.74 4.85 15.38
CA ASP A 118 -11.59 5.37 14.64
C ASP A 118 -11.20 4.47 13.45
N MET A 119 -11.39 3.15 13.56
CA MET A 119 -11.20 2.22 12.44
C MET A 119 -12.24 2.45 11.34
N VAL A 120 -13.52 2.49 11.70
CA VAL A 120 -14.64 2.60 10.76
C VAL A 120 -14.68 3.96 10.09
N SER A 121 -14.35 5.03 10.82
CA SER A 121 -14.30 6.40 10.28
C SER A 121 -13.05 6.68 9.43
N GLY A 122 -12.11 5.73 9.31
CA GLY A 122 -10.83 5.95 8.61
C GLY A 122 -9.86 6.88 9.36
N LYS A 123 -10.16 7.26 10.60
CA LYS A 123 -9.26 8.06 11.45
C LYS A 123 -8.03 7.25 11.86
N LYS A 124 -8.22 5.95 12.12
CA LYS A 124 -7.11 5.04 12.43
C LYS A 124 -6.42 4.62 11.14
N LYS A 125 -5.17 5.03 10.97
CA LYS A 125 -4.36 4.76 9.78
C LYS A 125 -3.66 3.41 9.88
N PHE A 126 -3.72 2.63 8.81
CA PHE A 126 -2.92 1.42 8.60
C PHE A 126 -1.65 1.78 7.83
N ALA A 127 -0.68 0.85 7.72
CA ALA A 127 0.57 1.10 7.00
C ALA A 127 0.32 1.56 5.54
N ASP A 128 -0.65 0.94 4.87
CA ASP A 128 -1.04 1.32 3.50
C ASP A 128 -1.76 2.68 3.41
N ASP A 129 -2.24 3.22 4.51
CA ASP A 129 -2.92 4.52 4.56
C ASP A 129 -1.95 5.70 4.76
N ILE A 130 -0.68 5.41 5.05
CA ILE A 130 0.33 6.44 5.26
C ILE A 130 0.81 6.95 3.90
N ASN A 131 0.53 8.21 3.62
CA ASN A 131 1.00 8.91 2.44
C ASN A 131 1.73 10.19 2.87
N VAL A 132 2.92 10.39 2.33
CA VAL A 132 3.77 11.53 2.62
C VAL A 132 3.95 12.37 1.35
N PRO A 133 3.89 13.71 1.42
CA PRO A 133 4.12 14.56 0.25
C PRO A 133 5.45 14.25 -0.43
N ARG A 134 5.44 14.17 -1.75
CA ARG A 134 6.62 13.89 -2.58
C ARG A 134 7.29 12.55 -2.32
N GLN A 135 6.56 11.55 -1.78
CA GLN A 135 7.10 10.20 -1.64
C GLN A 135 7.33 9.54 -2.99
N VAL A 136 8.28 8.64 -3.03
CA VAL A 136 8.49 7.71 -4.14
C VAL A 136 7.75 6.40 -3.86
N TYR A 137 7.31 5.74 -4.91
CA TYR A 137 6.69 4.42 -4.86
C TYR A 137 7.73 3.39 -5.27
N VAL A 138 7.69 2.25 -4.61
CA VAL A 138 8.65 1.16 -4.79
C VAL A 138 7.91 -0.12 -5.18
N ARG A 139 8.41 -0.83 -6.20
CA ARG A 139 7.91 -2.15 -6.59
C ARG A 139 9.06 -3.14 -6.73
N PRO A 140 9.00 -4.31 -6.06
CA PRO A 140 10.01 -5.34 -6.23
C PRO A 140 9.84 -6.07 -7.56
N ILE A 141 10.96 -6.32 -8.24
CA ILE A 141 11.09 -7.26 -9.35
C ILE A 141 11.58 -8.60 -8.79
N PHE A 142 10.78 -9.63 -8.97
CA PHE A 142 11.08 -10.96 -8.45
C PHE A 142 11.84 -11.79 -9.47
N ALA A 143 12.79 -12.59 -8.98
CA ALA A 143 13.46 -13.59 -9.78
C ALA A 143 12.48 -14.69 -10.24
N LYS A 144 12.71 -15.23 -11.45
CA LYS A 144 11.74 -16.13 -12.12
C LYS A 144 12.24 -17.57 -12.29
N ASN A 145 13.55 -17.80 -12.31
CA ASN A 145 14.15 -19.09 -12.68
C ASN A 145 14.92 -19.70 -11.49
N PRO A 146 14.25 -20.42 -10.57
CA PRO A 146 14.95 -21.10 -9.47
C PRO A 146 15.99 -22.10 -10.00
N GLY A 147 17.17 -22.13 -9.38
CA GLY A 147 18.31 -22.93 -9.80
C GLY A 147 19.20 -22.28 -10.85
N ALA A 148 18.74 -21.23 -11.53
CA ALA A 148 19.53 -20.48 -12.49
C ALA A 148 20.26 -19.30 -11.82
N ARG A 149 21.37 -18.86 -12.44
CA ARG A 149 22.13 -17.69 -12.02
C ARG A 149 21.69 -16.46 -12.81
N ILE A 150 21.55 -15.32 -12.15
CA ILE A 150 21.30 -14.05 -12.82
C ILE A 150 22.59 -13.59 -13.50
N ILE A 151 22.55 -13.41 -14.83
CA ILE A 151 23.69 -12.90 -15.61
C ILE A 151 23.63 -11.37 -15.69
N LYS A 152 22.41 -10.81 -15.88
CA LYS A 152 22.22 -9.39 -16.07
C LYS A 152 20.85 -8.95 -15.54
N ILE A 153 20.80 -7.74 -14.98
CA ILE A 153 19.58 -7.00 -14.69
C ILE A 153 19.60 -5.79 -15.62
N ASP A 154 18.77 -5.79 -16.65
CA ASP A 154 18.74 -4.75 -17.68
C ASP A 154 17.54 -3.82 -17.48
N PHE A 155 17.83 -2.56 -17.20
CA PHE A 155 16.85 -1.48 -17.08
C PHE A 155 17.10 -0.33 -18.07
N SER A 156 17.93 -0.52 -19.07
CA SER A 156 18.27 0.50 -20.09
C SER A 156 17.04 1.07 -20.77
N ARG A 157 16.02 0.24 -21.06
CA ARG A 157 14.76 0.66 -21.64
C ARG A 157 13.92 1.53 -20.68
N ALA A 158 14.06 1.29 -19.37
CA ALA A 158 13.36 2.10 -18.37
C ALA A 158 13.99 3.49 -18.23
N LEU A 159 15.31 3.62 -18.40
CA LEU A 159 16.01 4.91 -18.37
C LEU A 159 15.53 5.91 -19.43
N GLU A 160 14.97 5.43 -20.55
CA GLU A 160 14.39 6.29 -21.58
C GLU A 160 13.05 6.91 -21.16
N ASN A 161 12.42 6.38 -20.11
CA ASN A 161 11.16 6.88 -19.61
C ASN A 161 11.39 7.96 -18.56
N VAL A 162 10.93 9.18 -18.83
CA VAL A 162 11.06 10.36 -17.94
C VAL A 162 10.40 10.19 -16.57
N ARG A 163 9.58 9.17 -16.38
CA ARG A 163 8.90 8.84 -15.12
C ARG A 163 9.61 7.75 -14.32
N PHE A 164 10.65 7.17 -14.90
CA PHE A 164 11.51 6.25 -14.19
C PHE A 164 12.39 7.04 -13.21
N GLY A 165 12.41 6.64 -11.96
CA GLY A 165 13.23 7.26 -10.94
C GLY A 165 14.56 6.54 -10.80
N ASP A 166 14.51 5.28 -10.39
CA ASP A 166 15.71 4.47 -10.13
C ASP A 166 15.41 2.96 -10.18
N CYS A 167 16.48 2.15 -10.20
CA CYS A 167 16.44 0.71 -10.09
C CYS A 167 17.51 0.24 -9.11
N ILE A 168 17.13 0.03 -7.85
CA ILE A 168 18.04 -0.38 -6.79
C ILE A 168 18.26 -1.89 -6.86
N GLN A 169 19.50 -2.31 -6.86
CA GLN A 169 19.94 -3.70 -6.96
C GLN A 169 20.68 -4.12 -5.67
N LYS A 170 20.99 -5.40 -5.54
CA LYS A 170 21.75 -5.93 -4.40
C LYS A 170 23.11 -5.23 -4.23
N ALA A 171 23.75 -4.84 -5.32
CA ALA A 171 25.05 -4.15 -5.29
C ALA A 171 24.99 -2.73 -4.68
N ASP A 172 23.81 -2.14 -4.62
CA ASP A 172 23.60 -0.79 -4.09
C ASP A 172 23.34 -0.79 -2.57
N ILE A 173 23.23 -1.96 -1.95
CA ILE A 173 22.96 -2.12 -0.51
C ILE A 173 24.22 -1.77 0.27
N PRO A 174 24.19 -0.76 1.16
CA PRO A 174 25.40 -0.33 1.90
C PRO A 174 25.91 -1.35 2.91
N GLY A 175 25.02 -2.04 3.58
CA GLY A 175 25.32 -2.99 4.66
C GLY A 175 25.03 -4.44 4.28
N GLU A 176 24.57 -5.23 5.24
CA GLU A 176 24.28 -6.65 5.07
C GLU A 176 22.77 -6.92 4.99
N PHE A 177 22.31 -7.49 3.88
CA PHE A 177 20.91 -7.90 3.71
C PHE A 177 20.77 -9.04 2.69
N ASP A 178 20.31 -10.20 3.15
CA ASP A 178 20.16 -11.41 2.33
C ASP A 178 18.80 -11.48 1.58
N GLY A 179 17.97 -10.43 1.67
CA GLY A 179 16.63 -10.41 1.06
C GLY A 179 16.62 -10.22 -0.45
N MET A 180 17.77 -9.89 -1.07
CA MET A 180 17.92 -9.68 -2.52
C MET A 180 18.92 -10.62 -3.15
N VAL A 181 18.66 -10.94 -4.43
CA VAL A 181 19.60 -11.68 -5.31
C VAL A 181 20.11 -10.73 -6.39
N GLY A 182 21.40 -10.76 -6.66
CA GLY A 182 22.07 -9.91 -7.63
C GLY A 182 22.67 -10.67 -8.80
N VAL A 183 23.36 -9.95 -9.68
CA VAL A 183 24.13 -10.53 -10.77
C VAL A 183 25.21 -11.44 -10.20
N GLY A 184 25.28 -12.66 -10.69
CA GLY A 184 26.18 -13.72 -10.22
C GLY A 184 25.58 -14.65 -9.17
N ASP A 185 24.48 -14.29 -8.52
CA ASP A 185 23.80 -15.13 -7.53
C ASP A 185 22.94 -16.20 -8.21
N THR A 186 22.82 -17.37 -7.57
CA THR A 186 21.87 -18.41 -7.95
C THR A 186 20.52 -18.12 -7.28
N VAL A 187 19.45 -18.16 -8.05
CA VAL A 187 18.09 -17.99 -7.54
C VAL A 187 17.64 -19.26 -6.83
N GLU A 188 17.26 -19.16 -5.58
CA GLU A 188 16.76 -20.29 -4.78
C GLU A 188 15.24 -20.44 -4.90
N SER A 189 14.52 -19.32 -4.98
CA SER A 189 13.06 -19.30 -5.07
C SER A 189 12.53 -18.08 -5.82
N THR A 190 11.31 -18.18 -6.37
CA THR A 190 10.59 -17.08 -7.04
C THR A 190 10.15 -15.96 -6.08
N ASN A 191 10.39 -16.10 -4.77
CA ASN A 191 10.11 -15.07 -3.77
C ASN A 191 11.30 -14.14 -3.52
N GLN A 192 12.46 -14.39 -4.12
CA GLN A 192 13.62 -13.53 -3.99
C GLN A 192 13.49 -12.31 -4.91
N VAL A 193 13.85 -11.14 -4.38
CA VAL A 193 13.80 -9.87 -5.09
C VAL A 193 15.14 -9.64 -5.79
N ALA A 194 15.10 -9.37 -7.11
CA ALA A 194 16.28 -9.06 -7.90
C ALA A 194 16.56 -7.56 -8.00
N ALA A 195 15.50 -6.74 -8.03
CA ALA A 195 15.63 -5.30 -8.11
C ALA A 195 14.40 -4.59 -7.49
N LEU A 196 14.57 -3.31 -7.13
CA LEU A 196 13.49 -2.43 -6.68
C LEU A 196 13.35 -1.29 -7.69
N VAL A 197 12.19 -1.21 -8.34
CA VAL A 197 11.87 -0.11 -9.26
C VAL A 197 11.29 1.04 -8.45
N VAL A 198 11.80 2.25 -8.69
CA VAL A 198 11.43 3.47 -7.99
C VAL A 198 10.83 4.48 -8.95
N THR A 199 9.71 5.10 -8.60
CA THR A 199 9.08 6.19 -9.36
C THR A 199 8.24 7.09 -8.46
N THR A 200 8.06 8.34 -8.86
CA THR A 200 7.08 9.27 -8.25
C THR A 200 5.67 9.11 -8.84
N TYR A 201 5.51 8.30 -9.88
CA TYR A 201 4.27 8.14 -10.65
C TYR A 201 3.68 6.73 -10.49
N LEU A 202 2.90 6.51 -9.45
CA LEU A 202 2.31 5.19 -9.16
C LEU A 202 1.54 4.60 -10.37
N ALA A 203 0.84 5.43 -11.14
CA ALA A 203 0.09 4.98 -12.31
C ALA A 203 0.95 4.36 -13.43
N GLU A 204 2.24 4.70 -13.47
CA GLU A 204 3.19 4.18 -14.47
C GLU A 204 3.99 2.96 -13.96
N MET A 205 3.86 2.62 -12.69
CA MET A 205 4.68 1.59 -12.05
C MET A 205 4.65 0.25 -12.79
N ASP A 206 3.46 -0.22 -13.19
CA ASP A 206 3.34 -1.50 -13.92
C ASP A 206 3.99 -1.47 -15.31
N ALA A 207 3.93 -0.32 -15.99
CA ALA A 207 4.59 -0.13 -17.28
C ALA A 207 6.11 -0.11 -17.10
N LEU A 208 6.63 0.59 -16.09
CA LEU A 208 8.05 0.65 -15.77
C LEU A 208 8.62 -0.73 -15.40
N CYS A 209 7.92 -1.50 -14.56
CA CYS A 209 8.35 -2.85 -14.19
C CYS A 209 8.48 -3.80 -15.40
N ARG A 210 7.68 -3.62 -16.45
CA ARG A 210 7.78 -4.42 -17.68
C ARG A 210 8.99 -4.07 -18.55
N LEU A 211 9.65 -2.95 -18.28
CA LEU A 211 10.86 -2.52 -18.99
C LEU A 211 12.14 -3.09 -18.34
N ILE A 212 12.01 -3.76 -17.21
CA ILE A 212 13.14 -4.40 -16.52
C ILE A 212 13.24 -5.85 -16.96
N ASP A 213 14.35 -6.22 -17.56
CA ASP A 213 14.62 -7.57 -18.03
C ASP A 213 15.69 -8.26 -17.15
N LEU A 214 15.43 -9.53 -16.81
CA LEU A 214 16.37 -10.38 -16.08
C LEU A 214 16.89 -11.48 -17.01
N GLU A 215 18.19 -11.53 -17.23
CA GLU A 215 18.87 -12.57 -18.02
C GLU A 215 19.44 -13.62 -17.09
N TYR A 216 19.29 -14.90 -17.46
CA TYR A 216 19.73 -16.06 -16.70
C TYR A 216 20.63 -16.96 -17.52
N ASP A 217 21.56 -17.69 -16.86
CA ASP A 217 22.44 -18.70 -17.52
C ASP A 217 21.67 -19.96 -17.94
N ALA A 218 20.53 -20.23 -17.35
CA ALA A 218 19.64 -21.33 -17.69
C ALA A 218 18.17 -20.91 -17.61
N VAL A 219 17.32 -21.56 -18.42
CA VAL A 219 15.88 -21.42 -18.33
C VAL A 219 15.34 -22.65 -17.60
N THR A 220 14.71 -22.41 -16.45
CA THR A 220 14.05 -23.44 -15.67
C THR A 220 12.53 -23.24 -15.74
N GLU A 221 11.74 -24.26 -15.46
CA GLU A 221 10.29 -24.08 -15.36
C GLU A 221 9.99 -23.09 -14.23
N SER A 222 9.32 -21.99 -14.58
CA SER A 222 8.91 -21.00 -13.59
C SER A 222 7.77 -21.54 -12.73
N VAL A 223 8.00 -21.65 -11.43
CA VAL A 223 6.94 -21.95 -10.46
C VAL A 223 6.18 -20.65 -10.19
N PRO A 224 4.84 -20.63 -10.36
CA PRO A 224 4.06 -19.46 -10.03
C PRO A 224 4.27 -19.02 -8.58
N ARG A 225 4.49 -17.74 -8.35
CA ARG A 225 4.55 -17.19 -7.00
C ARG A 225 3.16 -17.26 -6.36
N GLY A 226 3.06 -17.80 -5.15
CA GLY A 226 1.84 -17.74 -4.37
C GLY A 226 1.47 -16.30 -4.04
N THR A 227 0.19 -15.94 -4.13
CA THR A 227 -0.29 -14.65 -3.65
C THR A 227 -0.23 -14.64 -2.13
N PRO A 228 0.42 -13.66 -1.48
CA PRO A 228 0.39 -13.56 -0.02
C PRO A 228 -1.04 -13.34 0.50
N GLU A 229 -1.39 -13.96 1.61
CA GLU A 229 -2.72 -13.80 2.25
C GLU A 229 -3.02 -12.35 2.63
N MET A 230 -1.98 -11.59 2.98
CA MET A 230 -2.04 -10.14 3.23
C MET A 230 -0.87 -9.45 2.53
N PRO A 231 -1.11 -8.33 1.84
CA PRO A 231 -0.02 -7.58 1.22
C PRO A 231 0.92 -7.01 2.28
N GLU A 232 2.22 -7.18 2.06
CA GLU A 232 3.24 -6.50 2.85
C GLU A 232 3.30 -5.03 2.41
N CYS A 233 3.25 -4.12 3.37
CA CYS A 233 3.27 -2.70 3.12
C CYS A 233 4.12 -1.98 4.18
N ALA A 234 4.97 -1.09 3.72
CA ALA A 234 5.73 -0.19 4.58
C ALA A 234 5.90 1.18 3.93
N THR A 235 5.96 2.21 4.76
CA THR A 235 6.33 3.56 4.34
C THR A 235 7.49 4.03 5.21
N ALA A 236 8.65 4.27 4.60
CA ALA A 236 9.80 4.87 5.24
C ALA A 236 9.81 6.38 4.94
N VAL A 237 9.75 7.18 5.98
CA VAL A 237 9.81 8.64 5.91
C VAL A 237 11.25 9.06 6.19
N TYR A 238 11.90 9.66 5.21
CA TYR A 238 13.22 10.26 5.36
C TYR A 238 13.07 11.68 5.89
N SER A 239 13.86 12.03 6.89
CA SER A 239 13.85 13.37 7.52
C SER A 239 15.16 14.12 7.22
N ASP A 240 15.10 15.44 7.26
CA ASP A 240 16.24 16.34 6.95
C ASP A 240 17.44 16.20 7.93
N ASP A 241 17.24 15.51 9.06
CA ASP A 241 18.28 15.20 10.07
C ASP A 241 18.91 13.81 9.87
N ASP A 242 18.77 13.24 8.69
CA ASP A 242 19.26 11.91 8.32
C ASP A 242 18.69 10.78 9.22
N THR A 243 17.42 10.91 9.60
CA THR A 243 16.70 9.85 10.33
C THR A 243 15.59 9.24 9.50
N LEU A 244 15.18 8.01 9.86
CA LEU A 244 14.10 7.28 9.22
C LEU A 244 12.97 6.98 10.21
N THR A 245 11.73 7.27 9.81
CA THR A 245 10.55 6.77 10.49
C THR A 245 9.83 5.76 9.60
N ILE A 246 9.74 4.51 10.04
CA ILE A 246 9.17 3.40 9.27
C ILE A 246 7.79 3.05 9.84
N TYR A 247 6.75 3.27 9.05
CA TYR A 247 5.39 2.83 9.34
C TYR A 247 5.16 1.46 8.71
N THR A 248 4.70 0.50 9.52
CA THR A 248 4.61 -0.89 9.10
C THR A 248 3.42 -1.62 9.71
N ASN A 249 2.98 -2.69 9.05
CA ASN A 249 2.11 -3.72 9.60
C ASN A 249 2.88 -4.95 10.13
N GLY A 250 4.18 -4.86 10.27
CA GLY A 250 5.05 -5.89 10.86
C GLY A 250 4.87 -6.04 12.37
N LYS A 251 5.09 -7.26 12.89
CA LYS A 251 4.81 -7.61 14.30
C LYS A 251 5.88 -7.24 15.28
N ASP A 252 7.12 -7.12 14.85
CA ASP A 252 8.29 -6.97 15.73
C ASP A 252 9.09 -5.71 15.37
N PRO A 253 8.71 -4.54 15.93
CA PRO A 253 9.37 -3.27 15.64
C PRO A 253 10.87 -3.26 15.93
N GLN A 254 11.30 -3.98 16.99
CA GLN A 254 12.72 -4.02 17.35
C GLN A 254 13.53 -4.79 16.30
N LYS A 255 13.06 -5.96 15.91
CA LYS A 255 13.73 -6.76 14.87
C LYS A 255 13.74 -6.05 13.51
N ILE A 256 12.68 -5.31 13.18
CA ILE A 256 12.62 -4.50 11.96
C ILE A 256 13.69 -3.40 12.02
N ARG A 257 13.81 -2.69 13.15
CA ARG A 257 14.84 -1.67 13.35
C ARG A 257 16.25 -2.24 13.16
N GLU A 258 16.57 -3.33 13.84
CA GLU A 258 17.86 -4.03 13.71
C GLU A 258 18.17 -4.43 12.26
N SER A 259 17.17 -5.00 11.56
CA SER A 259 17.33 -5.43 10.16
C SER A 259 17.56 -4.25 9.22
N CYS A 260 16.85 -3.14 9.41
CA CYS A 260 17.02 -1.93 8.61
C CYS A 260 18.38 -1.26 8.90
N ALA A 261 18.78 -1.15 10.17
CA ALA A 261 20.08 -0.59 10.55
C ALA A 261 21.25 -1.38 9.95
N LYS A 262 21.16 -2.72 9.99
CA LYS A 262 22.15 -3.61 9.40
C LYS A 262 22.23 -3.48 7.87
N ALA A 263 21.07 -3.39 7.19
CA ALA A 263 21.01 -3.26 5.73
C ALA A 263 21.54 -1.90 5.25
N LEU A 264 21.36 -0.85 6.04
CA LEU A 264 21.77 0.52 5.71
C LEU A 264 23.18 0.86 6.20
N ASP A 265 23.78 0.03 7.05
CA ASP A 265 25.03 0.31 7.77
C ASP A 265 24.99 1.63 8.56
N ILE A 266 23.88 1.84 9.31
CA ILE A 266 23.66 3.02 10.15
C ILE A 266 23.28 2.63 11.59
N PRO A 267 23.43 3.55 12.57
CA PRO A 267 23.03 3.30 13.95
C PRO A 267 21.51 3.06 14.08
N GLU A 268 21.13 2.13 14.98
CA GLU A 268 19.71 1.81 15.22
C GLU A 268 18.89 3.00 15.75
N ASP A 269 19.51 3.91 16.49
CA ASP A 269 18.88 5.12 17.06
C ASP A 269 18.47 6.14 15.99
N TRP A 270 18.97 6.02 14.75
CA TRP A 270 18.52 6.81 13.61
C TRP A 270 17.22 6.28 13.01
N ILE A 271 16.73 5.12 13.47
CA ILE A 271 15.52 4.49 12.93
C ILE A 271 14.44 4.41 14.01
N THR A 272 13.29 5.02 13.72
CA THR A 272 12.06 4.86 14.49
C THR A 272 11.10 3.95 13.74
N VAL A 273 10.58 2.90 14.39
CA VAL A 273 9.58 2.00 13.81
C VAL A 273 8.24 2.20 14.48
N VAL A 274 7.23 2.53 13.70
CA VAL A 274 5.85 2.75 14.13
C VAL A 274 4.98 1.62 13.61
N ALA A 275 4.63 0.69 14.51
CA ALA A 275 3.69 -0.39 14.17
C ALA A 275 2.27 0.17 14.04
N THR A 276 1.63 -0.10 12.90
CA THR A 276 0.24 0.25 12.68
C THR A 276 -0.69 -0.84 13.22
N PRO A 277 -1.97 -0.53 13.47
CA PRO A 277 -2.94 -1.54 13.92
C PRO A 277 -3.06 -2.69 12.93
N VAL A 278 -3.37 -3.90 13.46
CA VAL A 278 -3.47 -5.13 12.66
C VAL A 278 -2.12 -5.54 12.05
N ALA A 279 -1.12 -5.68 12.92
CA ALA A 279 0.15 -6.31 12.55
C ALA A 279 -0.07 -7.81 12.32
N ASN A 280 0.04 -8.29 11.10
CA ASN A 280 -0.09 -9.72 10.80
C ASN A 280 0.93 -10.25 9.77
N THR A 281 1.84 -9.45 9.30
CA THR A 281 2.88 -9.88 8.38
C THR A 281 4.10 -10.41 9.12
N LYS A 282 4.67 -11.51 8.61
CA LYS A 282 5.79 -12.21 9.25
C LYS A 282 7.16 -11.81 8.69
N SER A 283 7.23 -11.18 7.50
CA SER A 283 8.48 -11.16 6.77
C SER A 283 9.43 -10.02 7.15
N GLY A 284 8.95 -8.85 7.43
CA GLY A 284 9.81 -7.67 7.69
C GLY A 284 10.63 -7.20 6.47
N ARG A 285 10.40 -7.75 5.27
CA ARG A 285 11.17 -7.40 4.07
C ARG A 285 10.72 -6.08 3.46
N ALA A 286 9.43 -5.80 3.46
CA ALA A 286 8.88 -4.55 2.94
C ALA A 286 9.50 -3.34 3.64
N GLU A 287 9.72 -3.44 4.94
CA GLU A 287 10.31 -2.39 5.76
C GLU A 287 11.76 -2.10 5.35
N VAL A 288 12.56 -3.15 5.17
CA VAL A 288 13.96 -3.00 4.74
C VAL A 288 14.03 -2.42 3.33
N TYR A 289 13.18 -2.85 2.40
CA TYR A 289 13.15 -2.30 1.05
C TYR A 289 12.71 -0.82 1.04
N ALA A 290 11.69 -0.45 1.82
CA ALA A 290 11.28 0.94 1.93
C ALA A 290 12.40 1.80 2.54
N ALA A 291 13.08 1.30 3.58
CA ALA A 291 14.18 1.97 4.23
C ALA A 291 15.39 2.15 3.29
N LEU A 292 15.78 1.10 2.53
CA LEU A 292 16.85 1.17 1.53
C LEU A 292 16.57 2.24 0.48
N VAL A 293 15.37 2.23 -0.11
CA VAL A 293 15.01 3.24 -1.11
C VAL A 293 15.00 4.63 -0.51
N ALA A 294 14.39 4.81 0.67
CA ALA A 294 14.31 6.12 1.31
C ALA A 294 15.70 6.67 1.63
N TRP A 295 16.62 5.84 2.11
CA TRP A 295 17.99 6.22 2.43
C TRP A 295 18.81 6.58 1.20
N LEU A 296 18.80 5.71 0.17
CA LEU A 296 19.58 5.90 -1.04
C LEU A 296 19.11 7.08 -1.90
N THR A 297 17.80 7.33 -1.93
CA THR A 297 17.22 8.43 -2.72
C THR A 297 17.05 9.74 -1.92
N GLN A 298 17.22 9.70 -0.59
CA GLN A 298 16.91 10.81 0.32
C GLN A 298 15.46 11.31 0.17
N GLN A 299 14.55 10.40 -0.14
CA GLN A 299 13.12 10.69 -0.31
C GLN A 299 12.30 9.67 0.47
N SER A 300 11.17 10.09 1.00
CA SER A 300 10.25 9.13 1.63
C SER A 300 9.78 8.11 0.62
N ALA A 301 9.78 6.83 0.99
CA ALA A 301 9.50 5.71 0.10
C ALA A 301 8.35 4.84 0.61
N LYS A 302 7.42 4.48 -0.28
CA LYS A 302 6.30 3.59 0.02
C LYS A 302 6.36 2.34 -0.85
N ILE A 303 6.29 1.18 -0.21
CA ILE A 303 6.25 -0.13 -0.87
C ILE A 303 4.97 -0.89 -0.50
N LYS A 304 4.40 -1.58 -1.47
CA LYS A 304 3.28 -2.52 -1.31
C LYS A 304 3.42 -3.65 -2.32
N PHE A 305 3.32 -4.94 -1.87
CA PHE A 305 3.39 -6.13 -2.72
C PHE A 305 2.65 -7.34 -2.17
#